data_709deceeeac2d52ab64db4a423d7ac6d
#
_entry.id   709deceeeac2d52ab64db4a423d7ac6d
#
_cell.length_a   1.000
_cell.length_b   1.000
_cell.length_c   1.000
_cell.angle_alpha   90.00
_cell.angle_beta   90.00
_cell.angle_gamma   90.00
#
_symmetry.space_group_name_H-M   'P 1'
#
loop_
_entity.id
_entity.type
_entity.pdbx_description
1 polymer ?
#
loop_
_entity_poly.entity_id
_entity_poly.type
_entity_poly.pdbx_seq_one_letter_code
_entity_poly.pdbx_strand_id
1 'polypeptide(L)'
;MTVTAVVLTAIGVLIVGALIGRRARTVAPQLSQDGATVAELVQRVVLSSHNGVVLLNRSGDVVLANAAAVELGLVRGSRLDERAGKAAEQVRATGEVVQVDLSPLDRGSRSGREPTAVLGEVRPLGDGFTVIDASDESDAVRLEATRRDFVANVSHELKTPVGAMALLAEAVLDAADDPHEVRRFCTKILNEATRLGALVTELIALSRLQGAERLPALATVEVDEVVREALDRCRLVAEAANIRITVDPPSGLLLNGDATLLVTALSNLIDNAVSYSSPGSPVSVSRRRADGFVEIAVTDRGLGIAAEHQERVFERFFRIDQARSRATGGTGLGLAIVKHVAANHGGDVQLWSQPGTGSTFTLRVPAHPDNSPHTPTQVPRTPSTPEHVGGSL
;
A
#
# COMPACT_ATOMS: atom_id res chain seq x y z
N MET A 1 -12.28 11.11 23.87
CA MET A 1 -13.30 12.13 23.51
C MET A 1 -12.88 12.62 22.13
N THR A 2 -13.64 12.29 21.12
CA THR A 2 -13.33 12.58 19.71
C THR A 2 -13.55 14.08 19.41
N VAL A 3 -12.81 14.63 18.46
CA VAL A 3 -12.92 16.03 17.98
C VAL A 3 -14.39 16.40 17.70
N THR A 4 -15.18 15.46 17.25
CA THR A 4 -16.63 15.55 17.02
C THR A 4 -17.42 15.97 18.28
N ALA A 5 -17.06 15.46 19.44
CA ALA A 5 -17.75 15.82 20.70
C ALA A 5 -17.47 17.29 21.09
N VAL A 6 -16.27 17.80 20.80
CA VAL A 6 -15.89 19.19 21.09
C VAL A 6 -16.62 20.17 20.17
N VAL A 7 -16.73 19.85 18.87
CA VAL A 7 -17.44 20.70 17.88
C VAL A 7 -18.92 20.82 18.23
N LEU A 8 -19.56 19.76 18.67
CA LEU A 8 -20.99 19.76 18.99
C LEU A 8 -21.31 20.42 20.32
N THR A 9 -20.42 20.31 21.30
CA THR A 9 -20.56 21.09 22.55
C THR A 9 -20.44 22.58 22.24
N ALA A 10 -19.55 22.96 21.33
CA ALA A 10 -19.38 24.35 20.88
C ALA A 10 -20.62 24.87 20.13
N ILE A 11 -21.25 24.07 19.26
CA ILE A 11 -22.49 24.43 18.55
C ILE A 11 -23.66 24.58 19.53
N GLY A 12 -23.78 23.69 20.51
CA GLY A 12 -24.83 23.77 21.56
C GLY A 12 -24.73 25.05 22.40
N VAL A 13 -23.51 25.42 22.80
CA VAL A 13 -23.25 26.66 23.57
C VAL A 13 -23.62 27.90 22.75
N LEU A 14 -23.47 27.88 21.44
CA LEU A 14 -23.72 29.03 20.56
C LEU A 14 -25.21 29.28 20.34
N ILE A 15 -26.01 28.23 20.18
CA ILE A 15 -27.48 28.35 20.05
C ILE A 15 -28.09 28.82 21.35
N VAL A 16 -27.63 28.33 22.50
CA VAL A 16 -28.05 28.80 23.83
C VAL A 16 -27.61 30.26 24.04
N GLY A 17 -26.40 30.63 23.62
CA GLY A 17 -25.92 32.03 23.69
C GLY A 17 -26.74 33.00 22.83
N ALA A 18 -27.15 32.60 21.59
CA ALA A 18 -27.96 33.40 20.71
C ALA A 18 -29.40 33.58 21.20
N LEU A 19 -29.96 32.61 21.93
CA LEU A 19 -31.30 32.69 22.54
C LEU A 19 -31.30 33.48 23.84
N ILE A 20 -30.26 33.44 24.66
CA ILE A 20 -30.09 34.26 25.87
C ILE A 20 -29.81 35.69 25.48
N GLY A 21 -29.05 35.98 24.42
CA GLY A 21 -28.77 37.35 23.93
C GLY A 21 -29.99 38.12 23.44
N ARG A 22 -31.11 37.44 23.10
CA ARG A 22 -32.38 38.11 22.75
C ARG A 22 -33.18 38.59 23.95
N ARG A 23 -32.90 38.17 25.19
CA ARG A 23 -33.58 38.60 26.39
C ARG A 23 -32.82 39.60 27.27
N ALA A 24 -31.54 39.84 27.01
CA ALA A 24 -30.72 40.79 27.73
C ALA A 24 -30.45 42.03 26.91
N ARG A 25 -31.48 42.90 26.75
CA ARG A 25 -31.25 44.33 26.41
C ARG A 25 -31.00 45.04 27.73
N THR A 26 -29.75 45.19 28.14
CA THR A 26 -29.24 46.37 28.87
C THR A 26 -27.73 46.20 29.11
N VAL A 27 -27.02 47.28 28.79
CA VAL A 27 -25.63 47.62 29.12
C VAL A 27 -24.56 46.90 28.27
N ALA A 28 -24.16 47.60 27.20
CA ALA A 28 -22.92 47.34 26.48
C ALA A 28 -21.73 47.90 27.29
N PRO A 29 -20.65 47.13 27.47
CA PRO A 29 -19.30 47.68 27.49
C PRO A 29 -18.76 47.65 26.06
N GLN A 30 -18.36 48.80 25.57
CA GLN A 30 -17.51 48.93 24.36
C GLN A 30 -16.22 48.15 24.62
N LEU A 31 -16.10 47.00 23.96
CA LEU A 31 -14.85 46.30 23.80
C LEU A 31 -14.50 46.28 22.32
N SER A 32 -13.32 46.74 22.05
CA SER A 32 -12.60 46.99 20.80
C SER A 32 -12.92 46.04 19.64
N GLN A 33 -13.19 46.64 18.49
CA GLN A 33 -13.16 46.01 17.16
C GLN A 33 -11.78 45.44 16.91
N ASP A 34 -11.67 44.10 16.83
CA ASP A 34 -10.72 43.35 15.97
C ASP A 34 -10.65 41.84 16.31
N GLY A 35 -11.65 41.29 16.97
CA GLY A 35 -11.73 39.83 17.22
C GLY A 35 -13.01 39.23 16.63
N ALA A 36 -12.87 38.13 15.86
CA ALA A 36 -14.02 37.38 15.39
C ALA A 36 -14.89 36.95 16.60
N THR A 37 -16.21 37.13 16.50
CA THR A 37 -17.13 36.67 17.54
C THR A 37 -17.07 35.14 17.67
N VAL A 38 -17.43 34.63 18.88
CA VAL A 38 -17.52 33.18 19.09
C VAL A 38 -18.42 32.52 18.03
N ALA A 39 -19.51 33.20 17.63
CA ALA A 39 -20.40 32.73 16.59
C ALA A 39 -19.69 32.58 15.22
N GLU A 40 -18.89 33.55 14.82
CA GLU A 40 -18.12 33.51 13.58
C GLU A 40 -17.03 32.43 13.63
N LEU A 41 -16.37 32.24 14.78
CA LEU A 41 -15.37 31.20 14.95
C LEU A 41 -15.99 29.79 14.82
N VAL A 42 -17.14 29.54 15.48
CA VAL A 42 -17.82 28.25 15.35
C VAL A 42 -18.34 28.02 13.94
N GLN A 43 -18.88 29.05 13.28
CA GLN A 43 -19.28 28.93 11.89
C GLN A 43 -18.09 28.57 11.00
N ARG A 44 -16.93 29.19 11.19
CA ARG A 44 -15.69 28.84 10.45
C ARG A 44 -15.26 27.41 10.72
N VAL A 45 -15.32 26.93 11.97
CA VAL A 45 -15.00 25.55 12.32
C VAL A 45 -15.92 24.57 11.59
N VAL A 46 -17.23 24.81 11.57
CA VAL A 46 -18.19 23.97 10.85
C VAL A 46 -17.93 24.00 9.34
N LEU A 47 -17.69 25.20 8.78
CA LEU A 47 -17.44 25.36 7.35
C LEU A 47 -16.10 24.75 6.91
N SER A 48 -15.10 24.67 7.79
CA SER A 48 -13.79 24.05 7.52
C SER A 48 -13.72 22.56 7.89
N SER A 49 -14.80 21.98 8.40
CA SER A 49 -14.85 20.55 8.72
C SER A 49 -14.70 19.70 7.47
N HIS A 50 -13.89 18.63 7.57
CA HIS A 50 -13.79 17.60 6.52
C HIS A 50 -15.03 16.70 6.45
N ASN A 51 -15.79 16.62 7.55
CA ASN A 51 -17.08 15.96 7.57
C ASN A 51 -18.15 16.83 6.94
N GLY A 52 -19.12 16.20 6.30
CA GLY A 52 -20.33 16.87 5.81
C GLY A 52 -21.26 17.20 6.96
N VAL A 53 -21.38 18.49 7.30
CA VAL A 53 -22.25 18.95 8.39
C VAL A 53 -23.45 19.68 7.82
N VAL A 54 -24.66 19.22 8.24
CA VAL A 54 -25.93 19.86 7.88
C VAL A 54 -26.71 20.15 9.15
N LEU A 55 -27.19 21.40 9.28
CA LEU A 55 -28.08 21.80 10.36
C LEU A 55 -29.49 22.01 9.80
N LEU A 56 -30.46 21.37 10.46
CA LEU A 56 -31.88 21.45 10.12
C LEU A 56 -32.65 22.22 11.19
N ASN A 57 -33.65 23.01 10.79
CA ASN A 57 -34.59 23.67 11.68
C ASN A 57 -35.70 22.69 12.16
N ARG A 58 -36.64 23.22 12.96
CA ARG A 58 -37.82 22.45 13.45
C ARG A 58 -38.70 21.90 12.33
N SER A 59 -38.75 22.56 11.20
CA SER A 59 -39.51 22.15 10.03
C SER A 59 -38.79 21.11 9.16
N GLY A 60 -37.49 20.88 9.41
CA GLY A 60 -36.65 19.99 8.61
C GLY A 60 -35.95 20.69 7.43
N ASP A 61 -36.04 22.02 7.34
CA ASP A 61 -35.36 22.77 6.30
C ASP A 61 -33.88 22.93 6.65
N VAL A 62 -33.04 22.93 5.61
CA VAL A 62 -31.59 23.14 5.73
C VAL A 62 -31.30 24.58 6.12
N VAL A 63 -30.74 24.82 7.29
CA VAL A 63 -30.31 26.15 7.77
C VAL A 63 -28.85 26.41 7.43
N LEU A 64 -28.01 25.37 7.48
CA LEU A 64 -26.59 25.45 7.19
C LEU A 64 -26.13 24.11 6.61
N ALA A 65 -25.31 24.18 5.59
CA ALA A 65 -24.55 23.04 5.06
C ALA A 65 -23.15 23.53 4.69
N ASN A 66 -22.14 22.74 4.99
CA ASN A 66 -20.78 23.03 4.57
C ASN A 66 -20.47 22.43 3.19
N ALA A 67 -19.29 22.75 2.62
CA ALA A 67 -18.87 22.26 1.31
C ALA A 67 -18.79 20.71 1.28
N ALA A 68 -18.26 20.11 2.33
CA ALA A 68 -18.15 18.64 2.43
C ALA A 68 -19.54 17.96 2.38
N ALA A 69 -20.60 18.55 2.97
CA ALA A 69 -21.95 18.00 2.88
C ALA A 69 -22.48 17.96 1.43
N VAL A 70 -22.07 18.91 0.61
CA VAL A 70 -22.43 18.94 -0.83
C VAL A 70 -21.59 17.89 -1.60
N GLU A 71 -20.31 17.81 -1.34
CA GLU A 71 -19.39 16.85 -1.96
C GLU A 71 -19.77 15.39 -1.62
N LEU A 72 -20.19 15.13 -0.39
CA LEU A 72 -20.68 13.82 0.06
C LEU A 72 -22.11 13.51 -0.43
N GLY A 73 -22.77 14.47 -1.08
CA GLY A 73 -24.10 14.28 -1.65
C GLY A 73 -25.26 14.36 -0.67
N LEU A 74 -25.03 14.82 0.57
CA LEU A 74 -26.08 15.02 1.57
C LEU A 74 -27.09 16.09 1.13
N VAL A 75 -26.58 17.13 0.46
CA VAL A 75 -27.38 18.24 -0.02
C VAL A 75 -27.15 18.45 -1.50
N ARG A 76 -28.22 18.50 -2.29
CA ARG A 76 -28.20 18.83 -3.72
C ARG A 76 -29.05 20.07 -3.97
N GLY A 77 -28.38 21.20 -4.20
CA GLY A 77 -29.07 22.51 -4.24
C GLY A 77 -29.63 22.84 -2.86
N SER A 78 -30.97 22.92 -2.73
CA SER A 78 -31.66 23.13 -1.44
C SER A 78 -32.31 21.86 -0.87
N ARG A 79 -32.12 20.71 -1.50
CA ARG A 79 -32.78 19.45 -1.10
C ARG A 79 -31.79 18.57 -0.33
N LEU A 80 -32.21 18.12 0.85
CA LEU A 80 -31.53 17.10 1.64
C LEU A 80 -31.73 15.71 1.00
N ASP A 81 -30.76 14.81 1.16
CA ASP A 81 -30.90 13.38 0.81
C ASP A 81 -32.10 12.79 1.57
N GLU A 82 -32.92 11.99 0.87
CA GLU A 82 -34.17 11.44 1.42
C GLU A 82 -33.94 10.55 2.65
N ARG A 83 -32.84 9.79 2.66
CA ARG A 83 -32.47 8.91 3.79
C ARG A 83 -32.09 9.75 5.03
N ALA A 84 -31.29 10.81 4.81
CA ALA A 84 -30.95 11.76 5.87
C ALA A 84 -32.19 12.49 6.38
N GLY A 85 -33.13 12.84 5.52
CA GLY A 85 -34.40 13.46 5.92
C GLY A 85 -35.25 12.55 6.80
N LYS A 86 -35.43 11.27 6.42
CA LYS A 86 -36.15 10.27 7.22
C LYS A 86 -35.48 10.04 8.58
N ALA A 87 -34.14 9.93 8.63
CA ALA A 87 -33.40 9.81 9.87
C ALA A 87 -33.61 11.05 10.77
N ALA A 88 -33.61 12.26 10.21
CA ALA A 88 -33.87 13.47 10.95
C ALA A 88 -35.30 13.55 11.51
N GLU A 89 -36.29 13.04 10.80
CA GLU A 89 -37.66 12.90 11.30
C GLU A 89 -37.75 11.94 12.46
N GLN A 90 -37.08 10.81 12.37
CA GLN A 90 -37.00 9.82 13.44
C GLN A 90 -36.35 10.43 14.70
N VAL A 91 -35.20 11.12 14.57
CA VAL A 91 -34.50 11.79 15.67
C VAL A 91 -35.42 12.81 16.35
N ARG A 92 -36.20 13.59 15.57
CA ARG A 92 -37.13 14.57 16.11
C ARG A 92 -38.28 13.91 16.90
N ALA A 93 -38.72 12.73 16.46
CA ALA A 93 -39.80 12.00 17.11
C ALA A 93 -39.33 11.28 18.39
N THR A 94 -38.14 10.69 18.40
CA THR A 94 -37.64 9.85 19.48
C THR A 94 -36.67 10.58 20.42
N GLY A 95 -35.98 11.60 19.93
CA GLY A 95 -34.88 12.26 20.67
C GLY A 95 -33.59 11.44 20.69
N GLU A 96 -33.56 10.27 20.04
CA GLU A 96 -32.40 9.38 20.01
C GLU A 96 -31.53 9.64 18.79
N VAL A 97 -30.22 9.34 18.93
CA VAL A 97 -29.25 9.44 17.83
C VAL A 97 -29.47 8.31 16.83
N VAL A 98 -29.51 8.62 15.54
CA VAL A 98 -29.70 7.66 14.46
C VAL A 98 -28.50 7.66 13.53
N GLN A 99 -27.95 6.47 13.27
CA GLN A 99 -26.95 6.30 12.20
C GLN A 99 -27.65 5.96 10.88
N VAL A 100 -27.15 6.53 9.79
CA VAL A 100 -27.73 6.37 8.46
C VAL A 100 -26.63 6.14 7.42
N ASP A 101 -26.82 5.14 6.58
CA ASP A 101 -25.97 4.90 5.41
C ASP A 101 -26.40 5.83 4.27
N LEU A 102 -25.52 6.76 3.94
CA LEU A 102 -25.69 7.76 2.89
C LEU A 102 -24.84 7.45 1.65
N SER A 103 -24.25 6.26 1.59
CA SER A 103 -23.44 5.82 0.45
C SER A 103 -24.23 5.93 -0.86
N PRO A 104 -23.59 6.28 -1.99
CA PRO A 104 -24.24 6.38 -3.29
C PRO A 104 -24.95 5.09 -3.68
N LEU A 105 -26.21 5.20 -4.13
CA LEU A 105 -27.04 4.07 -4.54
C LEU A 105 -26.59 3.50 -5.90
N ASP A 106 -26.05 4.34 -6.79
CA ASP A 106 -25.49 3.94 -8.08
C ASP A 106 -24.03 3.58 -7.98
N ARG A 107 -23.74 2.28 -8.02
CA ARG A 107 -22.37 1.73 -8.11
C ARG A 107 -21.83 1.71 -9.54
N GLY A 108 -22.43 2.47 -10.47
CA GLY A 108 -21.97 2.59 -11.86
C GLY A 108 -20.62 3.31 -11.94
N SER A 109 -19.75 2.74 -12.77
CA SER A 109 -18.43 3.21 -13.21
C SER A 109 -18.21 4.72 -13.08
N ARG A 110 -17.83 5.19 -11.88
CA ARG A 110 -17.46 6.59 -11.63
C ARG A 110 -15.95 6.69 -11.43
N SER A 111 -15.38 7.70 -12.02
CA SER A 111 -13.97 8.06 -11.94
C SER A 111 -13.51 8.12 -10.47
N GLY A 112 -12.42 7.48 -10.12
CA GLY A 112 -11.89 7.08 -8.82
C GLY A 112 -11.78 8.12 -7.68
N ARG A 113 -12.59 9.16 -7.65
CA ARG A 113 -12.54 10.23 -6.65
C ARG A 113 -13.86 10.49 -5.91
N GLU A 114 -14.95 9.80 -6.28
CA GLU A 114 -16.23 9.95 -5.58
C GLU A 114 -16.30 8.99 -4.37
N PRO A 115 -16.87 9.44 -3.23
CA PRO A 115 -17.01 8.60 -2.05
C PRO A 115 -17.87 7.38 -2.36
N THR A 116 -17.42 6.20 -1.94
CA THR A 116 -18.13 4.92 -2.12
C THR A 116 -18.86 4.47 -0.87
N ALA A 117 -18.48 5.01 0.30
CA ALA A 117 -19.12 4.75 1.58
C ALA A 117 -19.20 6.06 2.36
N VAL A 118 -20.43 6.49 2.66
CA VAL A 118 -20.71 7.68 3.46
C VAL A 118 -21.60 7.28 4.62
N LEU A 119 -21.10 7.45 5.85
CA LEU A 119 -21.87 7.22 7.07
C LEU A 119 -22.26 8.54 7.71
N GLY A 120 -23.55 8.69 8.00
CA GLY A 120 -24.11 9.84 8.68
C GLY A 120 -24.57 9.50 10.09
N GLU A 121 -24.32 10.40 11.03
CA GLU A 121 -24.91 10.39 12.36
C GLU A 121 -25.85 11.59 12.50
N VAL A 122 -27.10 11.30 12.80
CA VAL A 122 -28.15 12.33 12.96
C VAL A 122 -28.50 12.41 14.44
N ARG A 123 -28.47 13.62 15.00
CA ARG A 123 -28.72 13.82 16.42
C ARG A 123 -29.45 15.12 16.72
N PRO A 124 -30.22 15.17 17.81
CA PRO A 124 -30.89 16.39 18.25
C PRO A 124 -29.86 17.40 18.79
N LEU A 125 -30.04 18.66 18.48
CA LEU A 125 -29.18 19.74 18.96
C LEU A 125 -29.85 20.60 20.06
N GLY A 126 -31.09 20.32 20.40
CA GLY A 126 -31.92 21.12 21.27
C GLY A 126 -32.81 22.11 20.51
N ASP A 127 -33.83 22.62 21.20
CA ASP A 127 -34.79 23.60 20.65
C ASP A 127 -35.44 23.20 19.32
N GLY A 128 -35.49 21.89 19.02
CA GLY A 128 -36.06 21.34 17.79
C GLY A 128 -35.11 21.37 16.58
N PHE A 129 -33.85 21.76 16.74
CA PHE A 129 -32.84 21.66 15.72
C PHE A 129 -32.25 20.26 15.68
N THR A 130 -31.84 19.82 14.49
CA THR A 130 -31.20 18.53 14.24
C THR A 130 -29.91 18.76 13.46
N VAL A 131 -28.84 18.07 13.83
CA VAL A 131 -27.58 18.10 13.10
C VAL A 131 -27.32 16.73 12.48
N ILE A 132 -26.84 16.75 11.26
CA ILE A 132 -26.34 15.60 10.53
C ILE A 132 -24.84 15.81 10.38
N ASP A 133 -24.06 14.83 10.84
CA ASP A 133 -22.60 14.77 10.70
C ASP A 133 -22.28 13.51 9.87
N ALA A 134 -21.71 13.67 8.68
CA ALA A 134 -21.43 12.57 7.78
C ALA A 134 -19.95 12.55 7.41
N SER A 135 -19.36 11.37 7.45
CA SER A 135 -17.96 11.10 7.10
C SER A 135 -17.85 10.22 5.85
N ASP A 136 -16.78 10.46 5.07
CA ASP A 136 -16.36 9.54 4.02
C ASP A 136 -15.59 8.39 4.65
N GLU A 137 -16.20 7.21 4.67
CA GLU A 137 -15.62 5.98 5.19
C GLU A 137 -15.07 5.08 4.05
N SER A 138 -14.96 5.60 2.85
CA SER A 138 -14.56 4.82 1.68
C SER A 138 -13.20 4.14 1.85
N ASP A 139 -12.25 4.84 2.42
CA ASP A 139 -10.91 4.28 2.64
C ASP A 139 -10.92 3.21 3.75
N ALA A 140 -11.68 3.40 4.80
CA ALA A 140 -11.84 2.41 5.87
C ALA A 140 -12.52 1.13 5.34
N VAL A 141 -13.59 1.28 4.56
CA VAL A 141 -14.31 0.16 3.94
C VAL A 141 -13.43 -0.58 2.92
N ARG A 142 -12.66 0.15 2.11
CA ARG A 142 -11.70 -0.45 1.15
C ARG A 142 -10.60 -1.22 1.88
N LEU A 143 -10.06 -0.65 2.95
CA LEU A 143 -9.03 -1.29 3.78
C LEU A 143 -9.56 -2.58 4.41
N GLU A 144 -10.76 -2.54 4.98
CA GLU A 144 -11.37 -3.73 5.60
C GLU A 144 -11.72 -4.81 4.55
N ALA A 145 -12.21 -4.42 3.37
CA ALA A 145 -12.44 -5.35 2.27
C ALA A 145 -11.12 -6.01 1.83
N THR A 146 -10.07 -5.21 1.63
CA THR A 146 -8.73 -5.71 1.27
C THR A 146 -8.17 -6.65 2.34
N ARG A 147 -8.40 -6.35 3.62
CA ARG A 147 -7.98 -7.21 4.73
C ARG A 147 -8.74 -8.53 4.74
N ARG A 148 -10.04 -8.50 4.50
CA ARG A 148 -10.90 -9.69 4.46
C ARG A 148 -10.51 -10.61 3.28
N ASP A 149 -10.32 -10.03 2.11
CA ASP A 149 -9.85 -10.74 0.92
C ASP A 149 -8.48 -11.36 1.12
N PHE A 150 -7.57 -10.64 1.79
CA PHE A 150 -6.26 -11.15 2.16
C PHE A 150 -6.36 -12.40 3.05
N VAL A 151 -7.15 -12.36 4.13
CA VAL A 151 -7.33 -13.52 5.04
C VAL A 151 -7.95 -14.71 4.30
N ALA A 152 -8.95 -14.47 3.46
CA ALA A 152 -9.58 -15.53 2.65
C ALA A 152 -8.56 -16.17 1.70
N ASN A 153 -7.79 -15.37 0.97
CA ASN A 153 -6.79 -15.85 0.02
C ASN A 153 -5.64 -16.61 0.71
N VAL A 154 -5.15 -16.11 1.86
CA VAL A 154 -4.15 -16.82 2.69
C VAL A 154 -4.68 -18.19 3.09
N SER A 155 -5.92 -18.26 3.58
CA SER A 155 -6.54 -19.51 4.01
C SER A 155 -6.64 -20.51 2.85
N HIS A 156 -7.00 -20.06 1.66
CA HIS A 156 -7.07 -20.90 0.46
C HIS A 156 -5.68 -21.39 0.01
N GLU A 157 -4.67 -20.49 -0.05
CA GLU A 157 -3.32 -20.84 -0.49
C GLU A 157 -2.57 -21.73 0.52
N LEU A 158 -2.94 -21.72 1.81
CA LEU A 158 -2.43 -22.64 2.81
C LEU A 158 -3.14 -24.01 2.78
N LYS A 159 -4.46 -24.03 2.58
CA LYS A 159 -5.25 -25.27 2.60
C LYS A 159 -4.88 -26.23 1.46
N THR A 160 -4.57 -25.70 0.28
CA THR A 160 -4.27 -26.51 -0.90
C THR A 160 -3.00 -27.36 -0.73
N PRO A 161 -1.81 -26.84 -0.38
CA PRO A 161 -0.60 -27.65 -0.19
C PRO A 161 -0.73 -28.60 0.99
N VAL A 162 -1.40 -28.20 2.08
CA VAL A 162 -1.64 -29.08 3.24
C VAL A 162 -2.48 -30.28 2.85
N GLY A 163 -3.58 -30.06 2.09
CA GLY A 163 -4.41 -31.16 1.58
C GLY A 163 -3.68 -32.06 0.60
N ALA A 164 -2.84 -31.47 -0.29
CA ALA A 164 -2.02 -32.25 -1.21
C ALA A 164 -0.98 -33.12 -0.48
N MET A 165 -0.31 -32.58 0.56
CA MET A 165 0.63 -33.35 1.36
C MET A 165 -0.04 -34.50 2.10
N ALA A 166 -1.26 -34.32 2.62
CA ALA A 166 -2.01 -35.37 3.29
C ALA A 166 -2.32 -36.54 2.33
N LEU A 167 -2.85 -36.22 1.13
CA LEU A 167 -3.12 -37.25 0.11
C LEU A 167 -1.86 -37.97 -0.39
N LEU A 168 -0.75 -37.22 -0.54
CA LEU A 168 0.53 -37.83 -0.93
C LEU A 168 1.10 -38.73 0.17
N ALA A 169 0.89 -38.39 1.45
CA ALA A 169 1.29 -39.21 2.58
C ALA A 169 0.49 -40.52 2.64
N GLU A 170 -0.83 -40.48 2.38
CA GLU A 170 -1.66 -41.68 2.21
C GLU A 170 -1.14 -42.56 1.06
N ALA A 171 -0.84 -41.92 -0.10
CA ALA A 171 -0.27 -42.67 -1.24
C ALA A 171 1.11 -43.31 -0.94
N VAL A 172 1.94 -42.70 -0.08
CA VAL A 172 3.18 -43.31 0.40
C VAL A 172 2.90 -44.57 1.20
N LEU A 173 1.88 -44.55 2.09
CA LEU A 173 1.50 -45.71 2.90
C LEU A 173 0.94 -46.83 2.01
N ASP A 174 0.14 -46.51 1.01
CA ASP A 174 -0.40 -47.51 0.08
C ASP A 174 0.65 -48.12 -0.85
N ALA A 175 1.71 -47.36 -1.17
CA ALA A 175 2.80 -47.80 -2.02
C ALA A 175 4.03 -48.34 -1.23
N ALA A 176 3.85 -48.75 0.03
CA ALA A 176 4.97 -49.10 0.93
C ALA A 176 5.90 -50.17 0.37
N ASP A 177 5.39 -51.07 -0.46
CA ASP A 177 6.13 -52.18 -1.08
C ASP A 177 6.82 -51.75 -2.41
N ASP A 178 6.60 -50.54 -2.91
CA ASP A 178 7.24 -50.00 -4.12
C ASP A 178 8.17 -48.81 -3.78
N PRO A 179 9.49 -49.05 -3.62
CA PRO A 179 10.42 -47.98 -3.29
C PRO A 179 10.51 -46.86 -4.31
N HIS A 180 10.16 -47.10 -5.57
CA HIS A 180 10.17 -46.08 -6.63
C HIS A 180 9.00 -45.12 -6.44
N GLU A 181 7.78 -45.62 -6.23
CA GLU A 181 6.61 -44.81 -5.97
C GLU A 181 6.72 -44.05 -4.63
N VAL A 182 7.22 -44.70 -3.57
CA VAL A 182 7.50 -44.06 -2.28
C VAL A 182 8.42 -42.84 -2.48
N ARG A 183 9.54 -43.01 -3.20
CA ARG A 183 10.47 -41.92 -3.47
C ARG A 183 9.81 -40.81 -4.26
N ARG A 184 8.99 -41.13 -5.27
CA ARG A 184 8.25 -40.17 -6.10
C ARG A 184 7.28 -39.32 -5.27
N PHE A 185 6.50 -39.98 -4.39
CA PHE A 185 5.56 -39.26 -3.52
C PHE A 185 6.26 -38.45 -2.44
N CYS A 186 7.29 -38.97 -1.80
CA CYS A 186 8.10 -38.21 -0.83
C CYS A 186 8.74 -36.98 -1.45
N THR A 187 9.23 -37.05 -2.71
CA THR A 187 9.77 -35.90 -3.41
C THR A 187 8.69 -34.82 -3.64
N LYS A 188 7.46 -35.23 -3.98
CA LYS A 188 6.34 -34.29 -4.11
C LYS A 188 5.96 -33.66 -2.78
N ILE A 189 5.93 -34.40 -1.69
CA ILE A 189 5.69 -33.87 -0.34
C ILE A 189 6.74 -32.83 0.02
N LEU A 190 8.02 -33.13 -0.23
CA LEU A 190 9.12 -32.20 0.04
C LEU A 190 8.95 -30.88 -0.74
N ASN A 191 8.56 -30.96 -2.01
CA ASN A 191 8.31 -29.79 -2.84
C ASN A 191 7.16 -28.94 -2.31
N GLU A 192 6.03 -29.55 -1.90
CA GLU A 192 4.90 -28.84 -1.32
C GLU A 192 5.23 -28.23 0.06
N ALA A 193 6.01 -28.93 0.89
CA ALA A 193 6.48 -28.39 2.17
C ALA A 193 7.43 -27.20 1.99
N THR A 194 8.34 -27.27 1.02
CA THR A 194 9.24 -26.14 0.67
C THR A 194 8.44 -24.93 0.19
N ARG A 195 7.44 -25.15 -0.66
CA ARG A 195 6.55 -24.11 -1.15
C ARG A 195 5.74 -23.46 -0.01
N LEU A 196 5.23 -24.28 0.91
CA LEU A 196 4.50 -23.78 2.09
C LEU A 196 5.41 -22.91 2.98
N GLY A 197 6.67 -23.34 3.19
CA GLY A 197 7.67 -22.56 3.93
C GLY A 197 7.95 -21.19 3.29
N ALA A 198 8.09 -21.14 1.96
CA ALA A 198 8.24 -19.89 1.22
C ALA A 198 7.03 -18.97 1.40
N LEU A 199 5.81 -19.51 1.26
CA LEU A 199 4.57 -18.74 1.45
C LEU A 199 4.48 -18.15 2.87
N VAL A 200 4.82 -18.92 3.90
CA VAL A 200 4.83 -18.44 5.30
C VAL A 200 5.84 -17.31 5.48
N THR A 201 7.04 -17.45 4.90
CA THR A 201 8.09 -16.41 4.96
C THR A 201 7.62 -15.11 4.30
N GLU A 202 6.99 -15.20 3.12
CA GLU A 202 6.43 -14.04 2.42
C GLU A 202 5.30 -13.38 3.21
N LEU A 203 4.42 -14.17 3.86
CA LEU A 203 3.37 -13.65 4.72
C LEU A 203 3.91 -12.89 5.94
N ILE A 204 4.97 -13.41 6.57
CA ILE A 204 5.63 -12.74 7.70
C ILE A 204 6.26 -11.43 7.22
N ALA A 205 6.96 -11.43 6.08
CA ALA A 205 7.53 -10.22 5.50
C ALA A 205 6.45 -9.16 5.21
N LEU A 206 5.33 -9.57 4.58
CA LEU A 206 4.21 -8.67 4.28
C LEU A 206 3.52 -8.15 5.55
N SER A 207 3.35 -8.99 6.58
CA SER A 207 2.77 -8.58 7.87
C SER A 207 3.62 -7.52 8.58
N ARG A 208 4.95 -7.68 8.56
CA ARG A 208 5.88 -6.68 9.12
C ARG A 208 5.81 -5.35 8.38
N LEU A 209 5.66 -5.40 7.05
CA LEU A 209 5.54 -4.20 6.21
C LEU A 209 4.22 -3.44 6.43
N GLN A 210 3.15 -4.10 6.89
CA GLN A 210 1.85 -3.47 7.15
C GLN A 210 1.72 -2.86 8.55
N GLY A 211 2.47 -3.39 9.53
CA GLY A 211 2.41 -2.93 10.93
C GLY A 211 3.35 -1.78 11.27
N ALA A 212 4.29 -1.46 10.40
CA ALA A 212 5.24 -0.37 10.61
C ALA A 212 4.67 0.94 10.07
N GLU A 213 4.15 1.80 10.95
CA GLU A 213 3.81 3.20 10.60
C GLU A 213 5.04 3.99 10.11
N ARG A 214 6.24 3.55 10.42
CA ARG A 214 7.54 3.97 9.84
C ARG A 214 8.55 2.85 10.02
N LEU A 215 9.40 2.62 9.01
CA LEU A 215 10.59 1.79 9.18
C LEU A 215 11.41 2.30 10.37
N PRO A 216 12.01 1.41 11.21
CA PRO A 216 13.04 1.81 12.15
C PRO A 216 14.12 2.57 11.39
N ALA A 217 14.90 3.41 12.07
CA ALA A 217 15.84 4.34 11.46
C ALA A 217 16.54 3.75 10.24
N LEU A 218 16.26 4.34 9.07
CA LEU A 218 16.88 3.92 7.82
C LEU A 218 18.39 4.08 7.92
N ALA A 219 19.14 3.03 7.61
CA ALA A 219 20.59 3.06 7.57
C ALA A 219 21.09 3.36 6.15
N THR A 220 22.34 3.85 6.04
CA THR A 220 23.00 3.94 4.73
C THR A 220 23.31 2.53 4.24
N VAL A 221 22.87 2.19 3.05
CA VAL A 221 22.99 0.87 2.42
C VAL A 221 23.74 1.00 1.11
N GLU A 222 24.72 0.13 0.90
CA GLU A 222 25.42 -0.01 -0.37
C GLU A 222 24.61 -0.84 -1.34
N VAL A 223 24.23 -0.26 -2.48
CA VAL A 223 23.39 -0.91 -3.49
C VAL A 223 24.05 -2.15 -4.07
N ASP A 224 25.37 -2.10 -4.24
CA ASP A 224 26.15 -3.22 -4.77
C ASP A 224 26.12 -4.45 -3.84
N GLU A 225 26.06 -4.23 -2.52
CA GLU A 225 25.92 -5.29 -1.53
C GLU A 225 24.52 -5.92 -1.59
N VAL A 226 23.47 -5.10 -1.72
CA VAL A 226 22.09 -5.57 -1.90
C VAL A 226 21.96 -6.45 -3.15
N VAL A 227 22.54 -5.99 -4.25
CA VAL A 227 22.51 -6.76 -5.52
C VAL A 227 23.26 -8.07 -5.37
N ARG A 228 24.46 -8.08 -4.77
CA ARG A 228 25.26 -9.27 -4.55
C ARG A 228 24.49 -10.31 -3.72
N GLU A 229 23.92 -9.88 -2.58
CA GLU A 229 23.18 -10.80 -1.70
C GLU A 229 21.91 -11.35 -2.37
N ALA A 230 21.19 -10.53 -3.12
CA ALA A 230 20.02 -11.00 -3.86
C ALA A 230 20.39 -12.03 -4.94
N LEU A 231 21.50 -11.82 -5.65
CA LEU A 231 22.00 -12.76 -6.65
C LEU A 231 22.43 -14.09 -5.99
N ASP A 232 23.11 -14.03 -4.85
CA ASP A 232 23.52 -15.24 -4.10
C ASP A 232 22.30 -16.07 -3.68
N ARG A 233 21.20 -15.42 -3.26
CA ARG A 233 19.94 -16.10 -2.90
C ARG A 233 19.28 -16.80 -4.10
N CYS A 234 19.31 -16.16 -5.27
CA CYS A 234 18.63 -16.68 -6.47
C CYS A 234 19.52 -17.62 -7.32
N ARG A 235 20.80 -17.79 -6.97
CA ARG A 235 21.78 -18.50 -7.79
C ARG A 235 21.35 -19.94 -8.10
N LEU A 236 20.97 -20.71 -7.11
CA LEU A 236 20.59 -22.12 -7.30
C LEU A 236 19.34 -22.27 -8.18
N VAL A 237 18.37 -21.35 -8.04
CA VAL A 237 17.15 -21.35 -8.85
C VAL A 237 17.48 -21.01 -10.30
N ALA A 238 18.33 -20.04 -10.52
CA ALA A 238 18.78 -19.64 -11.87
C ALA A 238 19.57 -20.75 -12.57
N GLU A 239 20.49 -21.41 -11.84
CA GLU A 239 21.26 -22.58 -12.35
C GLU A 239 20.33 -23.73 -12.72
N ALA A 240 19.37 -24.08 -11.86
CA ALA A 240 18.40 -25.14 -12.11
C ALA A 240 17.50 -24.85 -13.32
N ALA A 241 17.16 -23.56 -13.56
CA ALA A 241 16.40 -23.10 -14.70
C ALA A 241 17.24 -22.91 -15.99
N ASN A 242 18.55 -23.11 -15.93
CA ASN A 242 19.51 -22.82 -17.00
C ASN A 242 19.41 -21.34 -17.48
N ILE A 243 19.26 -20.41 -16.55
CA ILE A 243 19.18 -18.96 -16.81
C ILE A 243 20.49 -18.30 -16.40
N ARG A 244 21.08 -17.54 -17.34
CA ARG A 244 22.27 -16.73 -17.04
C ARG A 244 21.85 -15.35 -16.58
N ILE A 245 22.25 -14.98 -15.35
CA ILE A 245 22.06 -13.62 -14.85
C ILE A 245 23.33 -12.81 -15.15
N THR A 246 23.16 -11.66 -15.80
CA THR A 246 24.21 -10.67 -16.09
C THR A 246 24.00 -9.44 -15.25
N VAL A 247 25.07 -8.87 -14.76
CA VAL A 247 25.06 -7.71 -13.87
C VAL A 247 26.00 -6.66 -14.41
N ASP A 248 25.60 -5.40 -14.34
CA ASP A 248 26.48 -4.26 -14.68
C ASP A 248 27.66 -4.14 -13.68
N PRO A 249 28.72 -3.41 -14.02
CA PRO A 249 29.83 -3.16 -13.08
C PRO A 249 29.35 -2.50 -11.78
N PRO A 250 30.09 -2.69 -10.65
CA PRO A 250 29.75 -2.03 -9.39
C PRO A 250 29.57 -0.52 -9.56
N SER A 251 28.53 0.01 -8.93
CA SER A 251 28.11 1.41 -9.11
C SER A 251 28.60 2.34 -8.00
N GLY A 252 28.89 1.80 -6.81
CA GLY A 252 29.19 2.58 -5.61
C GLY A 252 28.04 3.43 -5.09
N LEU A 253 26.80 3.16 -5.57
CA LEU A 253 25.62 3.91 -5.19
C LEU A 253 25.19 3.58 -3.74
N LEU A 254 24.75 4.63 -3.03
CA LEU A 254 24.25 4.54 -1.67
C LEU A 254 22.78 4.96 -1.63
N LEU A 255 22.02 4.35 -0.75
CA LEU A 255 20.65 4.75 -0.44
C LEU A 255 20.40 4.65 1.08
N ASN A 256 19.30 5.25 1.56
CA ASN A 256 18.85 5.10 2.93
C ASN A 256 17.75 4.03 2.96
N GLY A 257 17.97 2.95 3.72
CA GLY A 257 16.99 1.86 3.72
C GLY A 257 17.27 0.77 4.73
N ASP A 258 16.45 -0.28 4.65
CA ASP A 258 16.64 -1.56 5.30
C ASP A 258 17.20 -2.54 4.27
N ALA A 259 18.47 -2.93 4.43
CA ALA A 259 19.16 -3.83 3.51
C ALA A 259 18.41 -5.17 3.34
N THR A 260 17.87 -5.74 4.42
CA THR A 260 17.14 -7.02 4.39
C THR A 260 15.88 -6.96 3.54
N LEU A 261 15.12 -5.87 3.68
CA LEU A 261 13.91 -5.65 2.88
C LEU A 261 14.24 -5.40 1.42
N LEU A 262 15.28 -4.61 1.13
CA LEU A 262 15.74 -4.35 -0.23
C LEU A 262 16.25 -5.61 -0.93
N VAL A 263 17.04 -6.43 -0.23
CA VAL A 263 17.48 -7.74 -0.72
C VAL A 263 16.27 -8.64 -1.00
N THR A 264 15.28 -8.65 -0.12
CA THR A 264 14.05 -9.43 -0.31
C THR A 264 13.27 -8.96 -1.54
N ALA A 265 13.11 -7.65 -1.72
CA ALA A 265 12.45 -7.09 -2.89
C ALA A 265 13.19 -7.45 -4.20
N LEU A 266 14.50 -7.28 -4.21
CA LEU A 266 15.31 -7.57 -5.40
C LEU A 266 15.34 -9.07 -5.72
N SER A 267 15.43 -9.95 -4.71
CA SER A 267 15.32 -11.40 -4.90
C SER A 267 13.98 -11.78 -5.52
N ASN A 268 12.87 -11.19 -5.06
CA ASN A 268 11.54 -11.42 -5.66
C ASN A 268 11.48 -11.00 -7.14
N LEU A 269 12.14 -9.90 -7.52
CA LEU A 269 12.21 -9.49 -8.92
C LEU A 269 13.03 -10.46 -9.76
N ILE A 270 14.17 -10.92 -9.23
CA ILE A 270 15.05 -11.87 -9.92
C ILE A 270 14.37 -13.24 -10.05
N ASP A 271 13.76 -13.76 -8.99
CA ASP A 271 13.04 -15.03 -9.02
C ASP A 271 11.88 -15.00 -10.00
N ASN A 272 11.16 -13.87 -10.07
CA ASN A 272 10.11 -13.64 -11.05
C ASN A 272 10.69 -13.67 -12.48
N ALA A 273 11.78 -12.95 -12.75
CA ALA A 273 12.44 -12.93 -14.05
C ALA A 273 12.93 -14.33 -14.46
N VAL A 274 13.49 -15.11 -13.54
CA VAL A 274 13.92 -16.49 -13.78
C VAL A 274 12.73 -17.40 -14.09
N SER A 275 11.64 -17.29 -13.32
CA SER A 275 10.46 -18.17 -13.44
C SER A 275 9.69 -17.96 -14.75
N TYR A 276 9.71 -16.76 -15.31
CA TYR A 276 8.97 -16.42 -16.53
C TYR A 276 9.84 -16.34 -17.80
N SER A 277 11.16 -16.50 -17.67
CA SER A 277 12.09 -16.60 -18.79
C SER A 277 12.10 -18.00 -19.41
N SER A 278 12.39 -18.07 -20.69
CA SER A 278 12.66 -19.35 -21.34
C SER A 278 14.07 -19.86 -20.98
N PRO A 279 14.31 -21.17 -20.87
CA PRO A 279 15.64 -21.71 -20.61
C PRO A 279 16.68 -21.19 -21.62
N GLY A 280 17.83 -20.76 -21.15
CA GLY A 280 18.89 -20.15 -21.96
C GLY A 280 18.74 -18.66 -22.27
N SER A 281 17.60 -18.05 -21.93
CA SER A 281 17.43 -16.60 -22.05
C SER A 281 18.19 -15.86 -20.95
N PRO A 282 18.89 -14.74 -21.24
CA PRO A 282 19.55 -13.96 -20.18
C PRO A 282 18.56 -13.13 -19.39
N VAL A 283 18.79 -13.04 -18.08
CA VAL A 283 18.23 -12.03 -17.19
C VAL A 283 19.31 -11.00 -16.91
N SER A 284 19.00 -9.71 -16.92
CA SER A 284 19.98 -8.66 -16.61
C SER A 284 19.53 -7.81 -15.41
N VAL A 285 20.50 -7.49 -14.55
CA VAL A 285 20.33 -6.57 -13.42
C VAL A 285 21.23 -5.37 -13.67
N SER A 286 20.66 -4.17 -13.66
CA SER A 286 21.38 -2.92 -13.86
C SER A 286 21.02 -1.89 -12.82
N ARG A 287 21.96 -0.97 -12.54
CA ARG A 287 21.83 0.07 -11.51
C ARG A 287 22.19 1.43 -12.08
N ARG A 288 21.42 2.44 -11.75
CA ARG A 288 21.74 3.81 -12.12
C ARG A 288 21.16 4.80 -11.11
N ARG A 289 21.72 6.00 -11.10
CA ARG A 289 21.10 7.16 -10.45
C ARG A 289 20.35 7.99 -11.49
N ALA A 290 19.08 8.28 -11.24
CA ALA A 290 18.25 9.12 -12.07
C ALA A 290 17.29 9.94 -11.20
N ASP A 291 17.16 11.23 -11.45
CA ASP A 291 16.18 12.13 -10.85
C ASP A 291 16.11 12.08 -9.31
N GLY A 292 17.27 11.93 -8.65
CA GLY A 292 17.34 11.85 -7.18
C GLY A 292 17.05 10.46 -6.61
N PHE A 293 16.82 9.45 -7.47
CA PHE A 293 16.59 8.06 -7.10
C PHE A 293 17.75 7.16 -7.51
N VAL A 294 17.95 6.08 -6.76
CA VAL A 294 18.64 4.89 -7.23
C VAL A 294 17.62 3.99 -7.89
N GLU A 295 17.87 3.61 -9.12
CA GLU A 295 17.07 2.70 -9.91
C GLU A 295 17.81 1.37 -10.05
N ILE A 296 17.17 0.27 -9.63
CA ILE A 296 17.66 -1.10 -9.82
C ILE A 296 16.68 -1.79 -10.75
N ALA A 297 17.10 -2.05 -11.99
CA ALA A 297 16.26 -2.66 -13.02
C ALA A 297 16.61 -4.13 -13.22
N VAL A 298 15.59 -4.99 -13.19
CA VAL A 298 15.68 -6.42 -13.54
C VAL A 298 14.92 -6.63 -14.85
N THR A 299 15.62 -7.05 -15.88
CA THR A 299 15.07 -7.27 -17.22
C THR A 299 15.12 -8.73 -17.59
N ASP A 300 13.98 -9.28 -17.98
CA ASP A 300 13.83 -10.61 -18.54
C ASP A 300 13.49 -10.58 -20.05
N ARG A 301 13.67 -11.71 -20.71
CA ARG A 301 13.22 -11.97 -22.08
C ARG A 301 12.17 -13.08 -22.11
N GLY A 302 11.22 -12.98 -21.19
CA GLY A 302 10.16 -13.96 -21.01
C GLY A 302 8.94 -13.67 -21.85
N LEU A 303 7.79 -14.14 -21.34
CA LEU A 303 6.50 -14.03 -22.04
C LEU A 303 6.00 -12.59 -22.18
N GLY A 304 6.48 -11.67 -21.33
CA GLY A 304 5.91 -10.33 -21.19
C GLY A 304 4.51 -10.35 -20.60
N ILE A 305 3.97 -9.16 -20.35
CA ILE A 305 2.71 -8.93 -19.63
C ILE A 305 1.82 -8.02 -20.47
N ALA A 306 0.58 -8.45 -20.73
CA ALA A 306 -0.40 -7.65 -21.45
C ALA A 306 -0.78 -6.38 -20.66
N ALA A 307 -1.06 -5.29 -21.37
CA ALA A 307 -1.32 -3.97 -20.75
C ALA A 307 -2.43 -4.01 -19.69
N GLU A 308 -3.47 -4.80 -19.93
CA GLU A 308 -4.61 -4.98 -19.01
C GLU A 308 -4.24 -5.61 -17.65
N HIS A 309 -3.07 -6.26 -17.55
CA HIS A 309 -2.59 -6.92 -16.33
C HIS A 309 -1.47 -6.16 -15.63
N GLN A 310 -0.84 -5.16 -16.28
CA GLN A 310 0.37 -4.50 -15.77
C GLN A 310 0.17 -3.76 -14.45
N GLU A 311 -1.00 -3.20 -14.20
CA GLU A 311 -1.32 -2.61 -12.90
C GLU A 311 -1.60 -3.67 -11.84
N ARG A 312 -2.26 -4.76 -12.26
CA ARG A 312 -2.76 -5.81 -11.39
C ARG A 312 -1.69 -6.79 -10.92
N VAL A 313 -0.57 -6.93 -11.63
CA VAL A 313 0.53 -7.84 -11.22
C VAL A 313 1.13 -7.49 -9.87
N PHE A 314 0.90 -6.28 -9.35
CA PHE A 314 1.30 -5.85 -8.01
C PHE A 314 0.22 -6.08 -6.94
N GLU A 315 -0.98 -6.57 -7.33
CA GLU A 315 -2.01 -6.98 -6.38
C GLU A 315 -1.60 -8.29 -5.68
N ARG A 316 -2.02 -8.45 -4.43
CA ARG A 316 -1.73 -9.65 -3.66
C ARG A 316 -2.45 -10.85 -4.25
N PHE A 317 -1.75 -12.00 -4.36
CA PHE A 317 -2.26 -13.26 -4.92
C PHE A 317 -2.70 -13.19 -6.38
N PHE A 318 -2.45 -12.08 -7.07
CA PHE A 318 -2.76 -11.96 -8.49
C PHE A 318 -1.83 -12.82 -9.33
N ARG A 319 -2.39 -13.55 -10.28
CA ARG A 319 -1.67 -14.41 -11.23
C ARG A 319 -2.41 -14.40 -12.56
N ILE A 320 -1.70 -14.22 -13.65
CA ILE A 320 -2.25 -14.24 -15.01
C ILE A 320 -2.68 -15.67 -15.39
N ASP A 321 -1.88 -16.69 -15.02
CA ASP A 321 -2.17 -18.11 -15.25
C ASP A 321 -1.94 -18.89 -13.95
N GLN A 322 -3.03 -19.29 -13.31
CA GLN A 322 -3.01 -20.03 -12.05
C GLN A 322 -2.41 -21.43 -12.19
N ALA A 323 -2.61 -22.11 -13.35
CA ALA A 323 -2.15 -23.48 -13.55
C ALA A 323 -0.61 -23.52 -13.70
N ARG A 324 -0.06 -22.64 -14.52
CA ARG A 324 1.38 -22.53 -14.75
C ARG A 324 2.11 -22.03 -13.50
N SER A 325 1.56 -21.04 -12.82
CA SER A 325 2.16 -20.49 -11.59
C SER A 325 2.18 -21.49 -10.43
N ARG A 326 1.26 -22.46 -10.38
CA ARG A 326 1.33 -23.57 -9.43
C ARG A 326 2.49 -24.50 -9.73
N ALA A 327 2.77 -24.76 -11.00
CA ALA A 327 3.90 -25.62 -11.42
C ALA A 327 5.26 -24.96 -11.11
N THR A 328 5.36 -23.63 -11.17
CA THR A 328 6.58 -22.86 -10.86
C THR A 328 6.68 -22.41 -9.40
N GLY A 329 5.70 -22.76 -8.55
CA GLY A 329 5.74 -22.48 -7.10
C GLY A 329 5.43 -21.04 -6.72
N GLY A 330 5.02 -20.16 -7.65
CA GLY A 330 4.73 -18.77 -7.37
C GLY A 330 3.55 -18.59 -6.40
N THR A 331 3.65 -17.71 -5.41
CA THR A 331 2.63 -17.42 -4.39
C THR A 331 1.71 -16.27 -4.80
N GLY A 332 2.16 -15.41 -5.72
CA GLY A 332 1.48 -14.16 -6.09
C GLY A 332 1.65 -13.05 -5.06
N LEU A 333 2.57 -13.21 -4.10
CA LEU A 333 2.89 -12.20 -3.09
C LEU A 333 4.17 -11.42 -3.41
N GLY A 334 5.11 -11.99 -4.17
CA GLY A 334 6.43 -11.42 -4.40
C GLY A 334 6.40 -9.99 -4.93
N LEU A 335 5.64 -9.70 -6.00
CA LEU A 335 5.54 -8.36 -6.57
C LEU A 335 4.79 -7.37 -5.64
N ALA A 336 3.83 -7.84 -4.85
CA ALA A 336 3.19 -7.02 -3.83
C ALA A 336 4.19 -6.63 -2.72
N ILE A 337 5.08 -7.56 -2.32
CA ILE A 337 6.18 -7.26 -1.38
C ILE A 337 7.11 -6.20 -1.98
N VAL A 338 7.52 -6.32 -3.24
CA VAL A 338 8.35 -5.32 -3.92
C VAL A 338 7.72 -3.93 -3.85
N LYS A 339 6.43 -3.81 -4.19
CA LYS A 339 5.69 -2.56 -4.14
C LYS A 339 5.65 -1.95 -2.72
N HIS A 340 5.39 -2.78 -1.70
CA HIS A 340 5.39 -2.32 -0.31
C HIS A 340 6.78 -1.91 0.19
N VAL A 341 7.82 -2.67 -0.17
CA VAL A 341 9.20 -2.30 0.18
C VAL A 341 9.57 -0.96 -0.45
N ALA A 342 9.29 -0.78 -1.75
CA ALA A 342 9.54 0.50 -2.43
C ALA A 342 8.82 1.66 -1.73
N ALA A 343 7.52 1.54 -1.46
CA ALA A 343 6.72 2.56 -0.81
C ALA A 343 7.22 2.91 0.61
N ASN A 344 7.59 1.91 1.41
CA ASN A 344 8.14 2.12 2.76
C ASN A 344 9.49 2.83 2.77
N HIS A 345 10.22 2.77 1.65
CA HIS A 345 11.48 3.50 1.42
C HIS A 345 11.26 4.85 0.73
N GLY A 346 10.01 5.31 0.56
CA GLY A 346 9.69 6.58 -0.12
C GLY A 346 9.89 6.55 -1.64
N GLY A 347 9.93 5.35 -2.21
CA GLY A 347 10.11 5.10 -3.63
C GLY A 347 8.89 4.45 -4.29
N ASP A 348 9.11 3.92 -5.48
CA ASP A 348 8.11 3.21 -6.27
C ASP A 348 8.73 2.02 -7.05
N VAL A 349 7.87 1.22 -7.68
CA VAL A 349 8.27 0.20 -8.65
C VAL A 349 7.61 0.49 -9.99
N GLN A 350 8.42 0.50 -11.05
CA GLN A 350 7.96 0.72 -12.43
C GLN A 350 8.02 -0.58 -13.21
N LEU A 351 7.10 -0.75 -14.13
CA LEU A 351 7.03 -1.87 -15.05
C LEU A 351 6.98 -1.37 -16.49
N TRP A 352 7.91 -1.84 -17.28
CA TRP A 352 7.81 -1.86 -18.74
C TRP A 352 7.69 -3.31 -19.19
N SER A 353 6.70 -3.63 -20.02
CA SER A 353 6.54 -4.99 -20.51
C SER A 353 5.80 -5.02 -21.85
N GLN A 354 6.21 -5.95 -22.70
CA GLN A 354 5.55 -6.21 -23.97
C GLN A 354 5.42 -7.73 -24.19
N PRO A 355 4.21 -8.24 -24.48
CA PRO A 355 3.98 -9.65 -24.76
C PRO A 355 4.94 -10.18 -25.83
N GLY A 356 5.57 -11.31 -25.56
CA GLY A 356 6.55 -11.96 -26.44
C GLY A 356 7.95 -11.33 -26.48
N THR A 357 8.17 -10.20 -25.78
CA THR A 357 9.47 -9.51 -25.73
C THR A 357 10.15 -9.67 -24.38
N GLY A 358 9.36 -9.63 -23.29
CA GLY A 358 9.83 -9.70 -21.91
C GLY A 358 9.36 -8.53 -21.06
N SER A 359 9.95 -8.41 -19.87
CA SER A 359 9.59 -7.37 -18.90
C SER A 359 10.84 -6.73 -18.28
N THR A 360 10.72 -5.48 -17.88
CA THR A 360 11.68 -4.77 -17.03
C THR A 360 10.96 -4.23 -15.83
N PHE A 361 11.31 -4.72 -14.66
CA PHE A 361 10.87 -4.19 -13.37
C PHE A 361 11.97 -3.30 -12.81
N THR A 362 11.65 -2.06 -12.49
CA THR A 362 12.58 -1.08 -11.94
C THR A 362 12.16 -0.70 -10.54
N LEU A 363 12.95 -1.10 -9.55
CA LEU A 363 12.82 -0.66 -8.15
C LEU A 363 13.50 0.70 -8.02
N ARG A 364 12.76 1.73 -7.60
CA ARG A 364 13.22 3.09 -7.39
C ARG A 364 13.16 3.43 -5.92
N VAL A 365 14.29 3.87 -5.36
CA VAL A 365 14.42 4.28 -3.96
C VAL A 365 15.18 5.60 -3.92
N PRO A 366 14.81 6.57 -3.06
CA PRO A 366 15.54 7.83 -2.93
C PRO A 366 17.03 7.60 -2.69
N ALA A 367 17.86 8.30 -3.48
CA ALA A 367 19.32 8.20 -3.37
C ALA A 367 19.80 8.86 -2.08
N HIS A 368 20.87 8.31 -1.46
CA HIS A 368 21.54 9.00 -0.37
C HIS A 368 22.10 10.35 -0.86
N PRO A 369 22.04 11.43 -0.05
CA PRO A 369 22.57 12.75 -0.44
C PRO A 369 24.05 12.73 -0.86
N ASP A 370 24.86 11.91 -0.21
CA ASP A 370 26.32 11.81 -0.46
C ASP A 370 26.69 10.93 -1.67
N ASN A 371 25.75 10.60 -2.53
CA ASN A 371 26.01 9.90 -3.80
C ASN A 371 26.79 10.76 -4.81
N SER A 372 27.86 11.41 -4.36
CA SER A 372 28.86 11.98 -5.27
C SER A 372 29.54 10.82 -6.01
N PRO A 373 29.77 10.90 -7.32
CA PRO A 373 30.49 9.85 -8.02
C PRO A 373 31.86 9.71 -7.37
N HIS A 374 32.12 8.60 -6.70
CA HIS A 374 33.48 8.27 -6.27
C HIS A 374 34.33 8.17 -7.54
N THR A 375 35.11 9.19 -7.81
CA THR A 375 36.25 9.09 -8.71
C THR A 375 37.16 8.00 -8.10
N PRO A 376 37.43 6.90 -8.82
CA PRO A 376 38.27 5.86 -8.27
C PRO A 376 39.59 6.50 -7.85
N THR A 377 39.93 6.41 -6.57
CA THR A 377 41.19 6.88 -6.02
C THR A 377 42.29 6.21 -6.83
N GLN A 378 42.97 7.00 -7.67
CA GLN A 378 44.17 6.54 -8.35
C GLN A 378 45.15 6.08 -7.28
N VAL A 379 45.41 4.78 -7.24
CA VAL A 379 46.49 4.20 -6.45
C VAL A 379 47.77 4.96 -6.85
N PRO A 380 48.48 5.61 -5.93
CA PRO A 380 49.69 6.32 -6.27
C PRO A 380 50.67 5.34 -6.90
N ARG A 381 51.03 5.58 -8.18
CA ARG A 381 52.11 4.84 -8.80
C ARG A 381 53.36 5.15 -8.02
N THR A 382 53.90 4.18 -7.33
CA THR A 382 55.25 4.22 -6.74
C THR A 382 56.28 4.57 -7.87
N PRO A 383 57.10 5.62 -7.69
CA PRO A 383 58.11 5.93 -8.69
C PRO A 383 59.09 4.77 -8.75
N SER A 384 59.26 4.20 -9.93
CA SER A 384 60.30 3.23 -10.26
C SER A 384 61.66 3.90 -10.03
N THR A 385 62.46 3.34 -9.14
CA THR A 385 63.86 3.70 -8.91
C THR A 385 64.64 3.47 -10.19
N PRO A 386 65.44 4.41 -10.67
CA PRO A 386 66.29 4.16 -11.85
C PRO A 386 67.44 3.21 -11.46
N GLU A 387 67.53 2.12 -12.20
CA GLU A 387 68.70 1.23 -12.15
C GLU A 387 69.98 1.99 -12.54
N HIS A 388 70.92 1.96 -11.63
CA HIS A 388 72.25 2.47 -11.81
C HIS A 388 73.03 1.51 -12.70
N VAL A 389 73.27 1.89 -13.96
CA VAL A 389 74.20 1.23 -14.84
C VAL A 389 75.62 1.69 -14.37
N GLY A 390 76.28 0.83 -13.58
CA GLY A 390 77.69 0.92 -13.26
C GLY A 390 78.52 0.38 -14.40
N GLY A 391 79.18 1.27 -15.14
CA GLY A 391 80.27 0.90 -16.00
C GLY A 391 81.53 0.61 -15.21
N SER A 392 82.26 -0.44 -15.57
CA SER A 392 83.64 -0.70 -15.14
C SER A 392 84.46 -1.05 -16.36
N LEU A 393 85.52 -0.37 -16.47
CA LEU A 393 86.76 -0.62 -17.18
C LEU A 393 87.07 -2.03 -17.60
#